data_bad92a94573067d2181b8add35f5087b
#
_entry.id   bad92a94573067d2181b8add35f5087b
#
_cell.length_a   1.000
_cell.length_b   1.000
_cell.length_c   1.000
_cell.angle_alpha   90.00
_cell.angle_beta   90.00
_cell.angle_gamma   90.00
#
_symmetry.space_group_name_H-M   'P 1'
#
loop_
_entity.id
_entity.type
_entity.pdbx_description
1 polymer ?
#
loop_
_entity_poly.entity_id
_entity_poly.type
_entity_poly.pdbx_seq_one_letter_code
_entity_poly.pdbx_strand_id
1 'polypeptide(L)'
;MRSFRITGLMLLSLLILTACPGRKDGTVEGQVSPAGAGIRIVALLQGKTLGQADAGTQDGRFRIVLPAGTYEIKVTAPSSPYPLTLSGIVVRSGQTTSLAPISLAVPKGTGSITGKILATGTGTHVVLLAEGIERAAVNTSADGKYEFEGLPAGRYTLQVSSPGYANNSIAIGVSDDRRTTQDIRMLYITAIEGIDWSTGKARARGIGFPPKQAPTPTIRREMAKRAAVADAERNLLRIIELINVGPGQKLTASFGEGTFAQKLQGYLQGYRVAAERDMDGGKVEVELELPLTGTGGLSSTLLP
;
A
#
# COMPACT_ATOMS: atom_id res chain seq x y z
N MET A 1 -35.15 -63.94 29.03
CA MET A 1 -36.38 -63.18 29.22
C MET A 1 -36.19 -61.83 28.64
N ARG A 2 -37.02 -61.50 27.66
CA ARG A 2 -37.40 -60.18 27.03
C ARG A 2 -36.33 -59.14 26.75
N SER A 3 -35.91 -59.14 25.50
CA SER A 3 -35.27 -58.10 24.76
C SER A 3 -36.20 -56.89 24.59
N PHE A 4 -35.65 -55.67 24.81
CA PHE A 4 -36.31 -54.43 24.44
C PHE A 4 -35.47 -53.73 23.36
N ARG A 5 -35.98 -53.74 22.12
CA ARG A 5 -35.43 -53.00 20.99
C ARG A 5 -35.99 -51.61 21.06
N ILE A 6 -35.13 -50.57 21.20
CA ILE A 6 -35.48 -49.20 20.99
C ILE A 6 -35.07 -48.79 19.58
N THR A 7 -36.08 -48.59 18.74
CA THR A 7 -35.95 -48.12 17.39
C THR A 7 -35.83 -46.59 17.45
N GLY A 8 -34.64 -46.04 17.25
CA GLY A 8 -34.42 -44.58 17.15
C GLY A 8 -34.86 -44.07 15.78
N LEU A 9 -35.93 -43.28 15.78
CA LEU A 9 -36.48 -42.59 14.64
C LEU A 9 -35.57 -41.37 14.32
N MET A 10 -34.78 -41.45 13.26
CA MET A 10 -33.96 -40.37 12.76
C MET A 10 -34.84 -39.40 11.98
N LEU A 11 -35.20 -38.28 12.62
CA LEU A 11 -35.91 -37.17 11.97
C LEU A 11 -34.93 -36.47 11.02
N LEU A 12 -35.04 -36.80 9.73
CA LEU A 12 -34.41 -36.07 8.65
C LEU A 12 -35.17 -34.73 8.47
N SER A 13 -34.63 -33.66 9.04
CA SER A 13 -35.20 -32.32 8.81
C SER A 13 -34.87 -31.89 7.37
N LEU A 14 -35.84 -32.11 6.51
CA LEU A 14 -35.85 -31.58 5.14
C LEU A 14 -36.01 -30.06 5.23
N LEU A 15 -34.93 -29.30 5.10
CA LEU A 15 -34.96 -27.84 4.95
C LEU A 15 -35.54 -27.53 3.58
N ILE A 16 -36.86 -27.32 3.53
CA ILE A 16 -37.56 -26.81 2.35
C ILE A 16 -37.11 -25.36 2.22
N LEU A 17 -36.14 -25.10 1.32
CA LEU A 17 -35.92 -23.76 0.79
C LEU A 17 -37.20 -23.40 0.03
N THR A 18 -38.04 -22.56 0.63
CA THR A 18 -39.13 -21.89 -0.09
C THR A 18 -38.53 -21.00 -1.16
N ALA A 19 -38.46 -21.51 -2.40
CA ALA A 19 -38.21 -20.71 -3.58
C ALA A 19 -39.36 -19.70 -3.70
N CYS A 20 -39.06 -18.41 -3.61
CA CYS A 20 -40.00 -17.35 -3.98
C CYS A 20 -40.43 -17.56 -5.43
N PRO A 21 -41.70 -17.75 -5.75
CA PRO A 21 -42.14 -17.90 -7.13
C PRO A 21 -42.14 -16.53 -7.81
N GLY A 22 -41.24 -16.36 -8.81
CA GLY A 22 -41.34 -15.22 -9.71
C GLY A 22 -40.04 -14.56 -10.22
N ARG A 23 -38.89 -14.84 -9.65
CA ARG A 23 -37.64 -14.26 -10.13
C ARG A 23 -36.96 -15.23 -11.09
N LYS A 24 -37.17 -15.01 -12.40
CA LYS A 24 -36.39 -15.74 -13.43
C LYS A 24 -34.97 -15.22 -13.37
N ASP A 25 -34.00 -16.12 -13.22
CA ASP A 25 -32.59 -15.76 -13.26
C ASP A 25 -32.20 -15.23 -14.65
N GLY A 26 -31.20 -14.40 -14.71
CA GLY A 26 -30.54 -14.01 -15.94
C GLY A 26 -29.26 -14.81 -16.15
N THR A 27 -28.64 -14.61 -17.29
CA THR A 27 -27.37 -15.28 -17.64
C THR A 27 -26.31 -14.23 -17.90
N VAL A 28 -25.09 -14.48 -17.41
CA VAL A 28 -23.88 -13.75 -17.84
C VAL A 28 -23.03 -14.74 -18.64
N GLU A 29 -22.60 -14.31 -19.81
CA GLU A 29 -21.67 -15.07 -20.64
C GLU A 29 -20.55 -14.18 -21.14
N GLY A 30 -19.40 -14.78 -21.44
CA GLY A 30 -18.24 -14.08 -21.94
C GLY A 30 -17.18 -15.06 -22.41
N GLN A 31 -16.06 -14.48 -22.83
CA GLN A 31 -14.89 -15.21 -23.28
C GLN A 31 -13.64 -14.60 -22.66
N VAL A 32 -12.77 -15.46 -22.16
CA VAL A 32 -11.48 -15.08 -21.55
C VAL A 32 -10.35 -15.48 -22.50
N SER A 33 -9.39 -14.61 -22.73
CA SER A 33 -8.21 -14.85 -23.57
C SER A 33 -6.93 -14.48 -22.80
N PRO A 34 -5.86 -15.29 -22.86
CA PRO A 34 -5.81 -16.61 -23.47
C PRO A 34 -6.68 -17.64 -22.73
N ALA A 35 -7.24 -18.59 -23.47
CA ALA A 35 -7.93 -19.73 -22.88
C ALA A 35 -6.92 -20.66 -22.19
N GLY A 36 -7.36 -21.37 -21.17
CA GLY A 36 -6.49 -22.31 -20.43
C GLY A 36 -7.18 -22.97 -19.26
N ALA A 37 -6.54 -23.98 -18.69
CA ALA A 37 -7.06 -24.68 -17.52
C ALA A 37 -6.98 -23.80 -16.26
N GLY A 38 -7.94 -23.96 -15.35
CA GLY A 38 -7.96 -23.31 -14.04
C GLY A 38 -8.37 -21.83 -14.07
N ILE A 39 -8.91 -21.33 -15.19
CA ILE A 39 -9.50 -19.98 -15.22
C ILE A 39 -10.86 -20.02 -14.55
N ARG A 40 -11.00 -19.31 -13.44
CA ARG A 40 -12.23 -19.27 -12.64
C ARG A 40 -12.87 -17.89 -12.67
N ILE A 41 -14.17 -17.88 -12.88
CA ILE A 41 -15.00 -16.69 -12.88
C ILE A 41 -15.93 -16.74 -11.66
N VAL A 42 -15.95 -15.68 -10.86
CA VAL A 42 -16.77 -15.57 -9.65
C VAL A 42 -17.61 -14.31 -9.75
N ALA A 43 -18.92 -14.46 -9.54
CA ALA A 43 -19.87 -13.35 -9.50
C ALA A 43 -20.18 -12.96 -8.06
N LEU A 44 -19.93 -11.70 -7.72
CA LEU A 44 -20.13 -11.14 -6.38
C LEU A 44 -21.25 -10.09 -6.41
N LEU A 45 -22.13 -10.15 -5.44
CA LEU A 45 -23.11 -9.12 -5.17
C LEU A 45 -22.86 -8.58 -3.76
N GLN A 46 -22.51 -7.32 -3.63
CA GLN A 46 -22.16 -6.70 -2.34
C GLN A 46 -21.09 -7.51 -1.56
N GLY A 47 -20.06 -7.99 -2.28
CA GLY A 47 -18.97 -8.78 -1.71
C GLY A 47 -19.28 -10.26 -1.45
N LYS A 48 -20.54 -10.71 -1.63
CA LYS A 48 -20.95 -12.11 -1.44
C LYS A 48 -20.94 -12.84 -2.78
N THR A 49 -20.29 -13.99 -2.83
CA THR A 49 -20.31 -14.89 -4.01
C THR A 49 -21.72 -15.46 -4.21
N LEU A 50 -22.32 -15.22 -5.38
CA LEU A 50 -23.63 -15.77 -5.76
C LEU A 50 -23.56 -16.73 -6.94
N GLY A 51 -22.44 -16.80 -7.66
CA GLY A 51 -22.22 -17.74 -8.74
C GLY A 51 -20.76 -17.85 -9.12
N GLN A 52 -20.42 -18.98 -9.71
CA GLN A 52 -19.07 -19.21 -10.23
C GLN A 52 -19.14 -20.14 -11.45
N ALA A 53 -18.15 -20.04 -12.32
CA ALA A 53 -17.94 -20.93 -13.46
C ALA A 53 -16.44 -21.04 -13.74
N ASP A 54 -16.03 -22.13 -14.36
CA ASP A 54 -14.73 -22.24 -14.97
C ASP A 54 -14.85 -21.94 -16.47
N ALA A 55 -13.86 -21.25 -17.03
CA ALA A 55 -13.82 -21.00 -18.47
C ALA A 55 -13.42 -22.25 -19.24
N GLY A 56 -13.93 -22.38 -20.46
CA GLY A 56 -13.55 -23.45 -21.37
C GLY A 56 -12.06 -23.45 -21.65
N THR A 57 -11.42 -24.62 -21.53
CA THR A 57 -9.96 -24.75 -21.65
C THR A 57 -9.42 -24.47 -23.05
N GLN A 58 -10.27 -24.62 -24.09
CA GLN A 58 -9.88 -24.42 -25.48
C GLN A 58 -10.30 -23.04 -26.01
N ASP A 59 -11.51 -22.59 -25.67
CA ASP A 59 -12.10 -21.37 -26.19
C ASP A 59 -12.25 -20.24 -25.18
N GLY A 60 -12.01 -20.50 -23.89
CA GLY A 60 -12.14 -19.52 -22.82
C GLY A 60 -13.57 -19.06 -22.54
N ARG A 61 -14.58 -19.69 -23.10
CA ARG A 61 -15.98 -19.31 -22.91
C ARG A 61 -16.48 -19.72 -21.52
N PHE A 62 -17.33 -18.88 -20.96
CA PHE A 62 -17.99 -19.19 -19.70
C PHE A 62 -19.43 -18.70 -19.69
N ARG A 63 -20.23 -19.30 -18.80
CA ARG A 63 -21.62 -18.95 -18.58
C ARG A 63 -21.98 -19.11 -17.11
N ILE A 64 -22.61 -18.10 -16.53
CA ILE A 64 -23.07 -18.09 -15.13
C ILE A 64 -24.54 -17.68 -15.12
N VAL A 65 -25.37 -18.43 -14.40
CA VAL A 65 -26.78 -18.10 -14.17
C VAL A 65 -26.86 -17.40 -12.81
N LEU A 66 -27.49 -16.22 -12.78
CA LEU A 66 -27.51 -15.35 -11.60
C LEU A 66 -28.90 -14.69 -11.43
N PRO A 67 -29.37 -14.46 -10.20
CA PRO A 67 -30.51 -13.60 -9.95
C PRO A 67 -30.31 -12.21 -10.56
N ALA A 68 -31.42 -11.51 -10.88
CA ALA A 68 -31.33 -10.13 -11.37
C ALA A 68 -30.66 -9.23 -10.34
N GLY A 69 -29.67 -8.43 -10.76
CA GLY A 69 -28.87 -7.57 -9.87
C GLY A 69 -27.70 -6.93 -10.61
N THR A 70 -26.93 -6.11 -9.88
CA THR A 70 -25.67 -5.53 -10.39
C THR A 70 -24.49 -6.20 -9.70
N TYR A 71 -23.65 -6.83 -10.49
CA TYR A 71 -22.59 -7.71 -10.03
C TYR A 71 -21.20 -7.13 -10.28
N GLU A 72 -20.28 -7.63 -9.51
CA GLU A 72 -18.85 -7.60 -9.75
C GLU A 72 -18.42 -8.99 -10.20
N ILE A 73 -17.78 -9.08 -11.37
CA ILE A 73 -17.25 -10.34 -11.92
C ILE A 73 -15.74 -10.36 -11.71
N LYS A 74 -15.27 -11.33 -10.95
CA LYS A 74 -13.85 -11.55 -10.67
C LYS A 74 -13.36 -12.74 -11.46
N VAL A 75 -12.31 -12.54 -12.27
CA VAL A 75 -11.68 -13.59 -13.10
C VAL A 75 -10.29 -13.87 -12.56
N THR A 76 -10.00 -15.11 -12.27
CA THR A 76 -8.69 -15.60 -11.81
C THR A 76 -8.17 -16.67 -12.76
N ALA A 77 -6.86 -16.69 -12.98
CA ALA A 77 -6.20 -17.71 -13.81
C ALA A 77 -4.82 -18.07 -13.21
N PRO A 78 -4.36 -19.32 -13.34
CA PRO A 78 -3.03 -19.72 -12.90
C PRO A 78 -1.89 -18.99 -13.62
N SER A 79 -2.14 -18.57 -14.88
CA SER A 79 -1.20 -17.81 -15.72
C SER A 79 -1.18 -16.31 -15.42
N SER A 80 -2.12 -15.82 -14.62
CA SER A 80 -2.20 -14.41 -14.21
C SER A 80 -2.22 -14.33 -12.68
N PRO A 81 -1.18 -13.80 -12.04
CA PRO A 81 -1.16 -13.67 -10.59
C PRO A 81 -2.21 -12.68 -10.07
N TYR A 82 -2.90 -11.97 -10.97
CA TYR A 82 -3.86 -10.92 -10.62
C TYR A 82 -5.26 -11.28 -11.03
N PRO A 83 -6.24 -11.23 -10.12
CA PRO A 83 -7.64 -11.29 -10.48
C PRO A 83 -8.02 -10.03 -11.26
N LEU A 84 -8.64 -10.22 -12.42
CA LEU A 84 -9.30 -9.13 -13.12
C LEU A 84 -10.70 -8.96 -12.55
N THR A 85 -11.08 -7.72 -12.21
CA THR A 85 -12.39 -7.39 -11.68
C THR A 85 -13.15 -6.49 -12.64
N LEU A 86 -14.36 -6.90 -13.01
CA LEU A 86 -15.31 -6.12 -13.83
C LEU A 86 -16.48 -5.71 -12.95
N SER A 87 -16.67 -4.43 -12.72
CA SER A 87 -17.73 -3.91 -11.87
C SER A 87 -18.91 -3.40 -12.70
N GLY A 88 -20.09 -3.31 -12.06
CA GLY A 88 -21.27 -2.72 -12.71
C GLY A 88 -21.98 -3.63 -13.72
N ILE A 89 -21.79 -4.94 -13.66
CA ILE A 89 -22.42 -5.90 -14.58
C ILE A 89 -23.89 -6.08 -14.19
N VAL A 90 -24.79 -5.55 -15.03
CA VAL A 90 -26.24 -5.62 -14.79
C VAL A 90 -26.81 -6.92 -15.37
N VAL A 91 -27.38 -7.75 -14.51
CA VAL A 91 -28.08 -8.99 -14.87
C VAL A 91 -29.60 -8.73 -14.76
N ARG A 92 -30.33 -8.97 -15.85
CA ARG A 92 -31.78 -8.83 -15.92
C ARG A 92 -32.46 -10.20 -16.00
N SER A 93 -33.61 -10.32 -15.36
CA SER A 93 -34.41 -11.55 -15.34
C SER A 93 -34.72 -12.05 -16.76
N GLY A 94 -34.39 -13.31 -17.03
CA GLY A 94 -34.65 -13.97 -18.32
C GLY A 94 -33.80 -13.47 -19.50
N GLN A 95 -32.83 -12.59 -19.26
CA GLN A 95 -31.97 -12.05 -20.31
C GLN A 95 -30.53 -12.56 -20.18
N THR A 96 -29.83 -12.59 -21.30
CA THR A 96 -28.37 -12.85 -21.33
C THR A 96 -27.63 -11.53 -21.42
N THR A 97 -26.70 -11.33 -20.49
CA THR A 97 -25.72 -10.24 -20.52
C THR A 97 -24.41 -10.79 -21.08
N SER A 98 -24.07 -10.39 -22.29
CA SER A 98 -22.80 -10.78 -22.92
C SER A 98 -21.72 -9.76 -22.55
N LEU A 99 -20.62 -10.24 -22.00
CA LEU A 99 -19.45 -9.40 -21.69
C LEU A 99 -18.56 -9.25 -22.92
N ALA A 100 -17.91 -8.11 -23.06
CA ALA A 100 -16.83 -7.94 -24.01
C ALA A 100 -15.72 -8.98 -23.74
N PRO A 101 -14.94 -9.38 -24.75
CA PRO A 101 -13.83 -10.31 -24.55
C PRO A 101 -12.90 -9.85 -23.43
N ILE A 102 -12.66 -10.73 -22.47
CA ILE A 102 -11.85 -10.47 -21.29
C ILE A 102 -10.41 -10.89 -21.59
N SER A 103 -9.49 -9.93 -21.64
CA SER A 103 -8.07 -10.22 -21.82
C SER A 103 -7.40 -10.37 -20.46
N LEU A 104 -6.81 -11.53 -20.18
CA LEU A 104 -5.94 -11.79 -19.05
C LEU A 104 -4.47 -11.48 -19.36
N ALA A 105 -4.14 -11.17 -20.60
CA ALA A 105 -2.80 -10.74 -20.96
C ALA A 105 -2.54 -9.38 -20.30
N VAL A 106 -1.62 -9.32 -19.35
CA VAL A 106 -1.06 -8.06 -18.89
C VAL A 106 -0.34 -7.47 -20.11
N PRO A 107 -0.68 -6.26 -20.57
CA PRO A 107 0.09 -5.62 -21.63
C PRO A 107 1.57 -5.59 -21.19
N LYS A 108 2.43 -6.23 -21.98
CA LYS A 108 3.87 -6.14 -21.75
C LYS A 108 4.29 -4.73 -22.18
N GLY A 109 4.65 -3.92 -21.21
CA GLY A 109 5.20 -2.60 -21.48
C GLY A 109 6.69 -2.67 -21.82
N THR A 110 7.23 -1.55 -22.15
CA THR A 110 8.66 -1.38 -22.50
C THR A 110 9.44 -0.64 -21.39
N GLY A 111 8.72 -0.15 -20.39
CA GLY A 111 9.35 0.52 -19.24
C GLY A 111 10.00 -0.44 -18.26
N SER A 112 10.91 0.07 -17.45
CA SER A 112 11.55 -0.68 -16.37
C SER A 112 11.79 0.19 -15.14
N ILE A 113 11.86 -0.49 -13.98
CA ILE A 113 12.30 0.11 -12.71
C ILE A 113 13.54 -0.64 -12.26
N THR A 114 14.57 0.09 -11.89
CA THR A 114 15.79 -0.47 -11.30
C THR A 114 16.20 0.37 -10.10
N GLY A 115 17.03 -0.19 -9.24
CA GLY A 115 17.59 0.55 -8.12
C GLY A 115 18.36 -0.32 -7.17
N LYS A 116 18.81 0.30 -6.09
CA LYS A 116 19.55 -0.34 -5.03
C LYS A 116 18.88 -0.11 -3.68
N ILE A 117 18.68 -1.17 -2.94
CA ILE A 117 18.25 -1.09 -1.55
C ILE A 117 19.51 -1.04 -0.69
N LEU A 118 19.68 0.06 0.02
CA LEU A 118 20.79 0.29 0.93
C LEU A 118 20.36 -0.20 2.33
N ALA A 119 20.63 -1.48 2.59
CA ALA A 119 20.42 -2.14 3.87
C ALA A 119 21.62 -3.06 4.15
N THR A 120 21.88 -3.32 5.41
CA THR A 120 22.87 -4.33 5.82
C THR A 120 22.15 -5.64 6.12
N GLY A 121 22.57 -6.72 5.47
CA GLY A 121 21.99 -8.06 5.65
C GLY A 121 21.31 -8.62 4.40
N THR A 122 20.83 -9.85 4.53
CA THR A 122 20.13 -10.60 3.47
C THR A 122 18.63 -10.63 3.72
N GLY A 123 17.84 -10.90 2.68
CA GLY A 123 16.40 -11.10 2.82
C GLY A 123 15.56 -9.85 2.60
N THR A 124 16.06 -8.87 1.85
CA THR A 124 15.25 -7.73 1.43
C THR A 124 14.33 -8.12 0.30
N HIS A 125 13.06 -7.89 0.50
CA HIS A 125 11.99 -8.21 -0.43
C HIS A 125 11.40 -6.92 -0.99
N VAL A 126 11.26 -6.85 -2.32
CA VAL A 126 10.70 -5.70 -3.04
C VAL A 126 9.48 -6.16 -3.80
N VAL A 127 8.33 -5.57 -3.51
CA VAL A 127 7.04 -5.84 -4.16
C VAL A 127 6.64 -4.64 -4.98
N LEU A 128 6.27 -4.88 -6.23
CA LEU A 128 5.74 -3.87 -7.13
C LEU A 128 4.22 -3.98 -7.20
N LEU A 129 3.54 -2.90 -6.86
CA LEU A 129 2.09 -2.81 -6.91
C LEU A 129 1.65 -1.84 -8.01
N ALA A 130 0.55 -2.16 -8.72
CA ALA A 130 -0.20 -1.20 -9.50
C ALA A 130 -1.65 -1.19 -9.00
N GLU A 131 -2.20 0.00 -8.72
CA GLU A 131 -3.56 0.15 -8.17
C GLU A 131 -3.81 -0.67 -6.89
N GLY A 132 -2.76 -0.83 -6.05
CA GLY A 132 -2.82 -1.62 -4.82
C GLY A 132 -2.73 -3.14 -5.02
N ILE A 133 -2.59 -3.62 -6.26
CA ILE A 133 -2.49 -5.05 -6.61
C ILE A 133 -1.03 -5.37 -6.94
N GLU A 134 -0.53 -6.45 -6.36
CA GLU A 134 0.82 -6.95 -6.63
C GLU A 134 0.98 -7.32 -8.11
N ARG A 135 2.01 -6.80 -8.75
CA ARG A 135 2.37 -7.06 -10.15
C ARG A 135 3.60 -7.96 -10.27
N ALA A 136 4.56 -7.76 -9.41
CA ALA A 136 5.77 -8.53 -9.34
C ALA A 136 6.39 -8.43 -7.96
N ALA A 137 7.24 -9.39 -7.61
CA ALA A 137 8.03 -9.36 -6.41
C ALA A 137 9.41 -9.96 -6.70
N VAL A 138 10.45 -9.36 -6.11
CA VAL A 138 11.82 -9.83 -6.21
C VAL A 138 12.51 -9.75 -4.87
N ASN A 139 13.45 -10.65 -4.64
CA ASN A 139 14.44 -10.49 -3.58
C ASN A 139 15.63 -9.75 -4.17
N THR A 140 16.20 -8.82 -3.42
CA THR A 140 17.40 -8.13 -3.90
C THR A 140 18.58 -9.09 -4.03
N SER A 141 19.45 -8.81 -4.98
CA SER A 141 20.77 -9.44 -5.07
C SER A 141 21.63 -9.13 -3.83
N ALA A 142 22.75 -9.82 -3.66
CA ALA A 142 23.66 -9.64 -2.52
C ALA A 142 24.19 -8.21 -2.37
N ASP A 143 24.30 -7.47 -3.48
CA ASP A 143 24.68 -6.05 -3.51
C ASP A 143 23.49 -5.08 -3.39
N GLY A 144 22.29 -5.60 -3.11
CA GLY A 144 21.07 -4.85 -2.87
C GLY A 144 20.32 -4.41 -4.13
N LYS A 145 20.74 -4.84 -5.33
CA LYS A 145 20.08 -4.44 -6.58
C LYS A 145 18.74 -5.16 -6.77
N TYR A 146 17.79 -4.45 -7.38
CA TYR A 146 16.52 -4.97 -7.84
C TYR A 146 16.18 -4.41 -9.23
N GLU A 147 15.39 -5.16 -9.98
CA GLU A 147 14.93 -4.76 -11.30
C GLU A 147 13.56 -5.36 -11.61
N PHE A 148 12.71 -4.56 -12.23
CA PHE A 148 11.43 -4.94 -12.82
C PHE A 148 11.41 -4.47 -14.27
N GLU A 149 11.21 -5.38 -15.20
CA GLU A 149 11.19 -5.11 -16.63
C GLU A 149 9.82 -5.36 -17.24
N GLY A 150 9.61 -4.86 -18.46
CA GLY A 150 8.38 -5.11 -19.24
C GLY A 150 7.15 -4.46 -18.63
N LEU A 151 7.33 -3.32 -17.96
CA LEU A 151 6.25 -2.61 -17.28
C LEU A 151 5.52 -1.67 -18.25
N PRO A 152 4.19 -1.70 -18.31
CA PRO A 152 3.39 -0.66 -18.96
C PRO A 152 3.65 0.71 -18.33
N ALA A 153 3.54 1.78 -19.12
CA ALA A 153 3.54 3.13 -18.58
C ALA A 153 2.41 3.28 -17.56
N GLY A 154 2.71 3.88 -16.42
CA GLY A 154 1.74 4.02 -15.33
C GLY A 154 2.34 4.42 -13.99
N ARG A 155 1.47 4.44 -12.98
CA ARG A 155 1.86 4.67 -11.58
C ARG A 155 1.94 3.36 -10.84
N TYR A 156 3.03 3.17 -10.15
CA TYR A 156 3.31 1.99 -9.34
C TYR A 156 3.66 2.38 -7.91
N THR A 157 3.64 1.41 -7.03
CA THR A 157 4.14 1.54 -5.67
C THR A 157 5.16 0.43 -5.42
N LEU A 158 6.36 0.80 -5.00
CA LEU A 158 7.37 -0.12 -4.49
C LEU A 158 7.15 -0.28 -2.99
N GLN A 159 6.88 -1.49 -2.53
CA GLN A 159 6.90 -1.85 -1.12
C GLN A 159 8.19 -2.62 -0.83
N VAL A 160 8.95 -2.16 0.15
CA VAL A 160 10.23 -2.75 0.53
C VAL A 160 10.17 -3.17 1.99
N SER A 161 10.52 -4.41 2.24
CA SER A 161 10.64 -4.97 3.58
C SER A 161 11.96 -5.70 3.76
N SER A 162 12.56 -5.57 4.93
CA SER A 162 13.79 -6.25 5.31
C SER A 162 13.79 -6.50 6.83
N PRO A 163 14.26 -7.66 7.31
CA PRO A 163 14.27 -7.97 8.74
C PRO A 163 15.04 -6.93 9.55
N GLY A 164 14.41 -6.39 10.58
CA GLY A 164 15.00 -5.36 11.46
C GLY A 164 14.92 -3.93 10.93
N TYR A 165 14.33 -3.72 9.76
CA TYR A 165 14.20 -2.40 9.15
C TYR A 165 12.74 -1.95 9.07
N ALA A 166 12.54 -0.65 9.08
CA ALA A 166 11.23 -0.05 8.84
C ALA A 166 10.76 -0.32 7.41
N ASN A 167 9.52 -0.77 7.26
CA ASN A 167 8.91 -0.96 5.95
C ASN A 167 8.85 0.37 5.18
N ASN A 168 9.03 0.27 3.87
CA ASN A 168 8.99 1.44 2.99
C ASN A 168 7.98 1.24 1.86
N SER A 169 7.29 2.31 1.46
CA SER A 169 6.30 2.29 0.39
C SER A 169 6.41 3.57 -0.43
N ILE A 170 6.91 3.46 -1.64
CA ILE A 170 7.28 4.60 -2.50
C ILE A 170 6.47 4.56 -3.79
N ALA A 171 5.78 5.66 -4.09
CA ALA A 171 5.12 5.84 -5.37
C ALA A 171 6.14 6.18 -6.45
N ILE A 172 6.06 5.51 -7.61
CA ILE A 172 6.97 5.65 -8.73
C ILE A 172 6.22 5.65 -10.05
N GLY A 173 6.61 6.52 -10.97
CA GLY A 173 6.08 6.56 -12.33
C GLY A 173 6.95 5.78 -13.31
N VAL A 174 6.32 5.03 -14.21
CA VAL A 174 6.98 4.34 -15.32
C VAL A 174 6.48 4.94 -16.63
N SER A 175 7.39 5.19 -17.55
CA SER A 175 7.10 5.60 -18.93
C SER A 175 7.61 4.53 -19.89
N ASP A 176 6.95 4.41 -21.04
CA ASP A 176 7.38 3.48 -22.09
C ASP A 176 8.81 3.80 -22.56
N ASP A 177 9.55 2.76 -22.91
CA ASP A 177 10.93 2.81 -23.38
C ASP A 177 11.91 3.53 -22.44
N ARG A 178 11.54 3.68 -21.16
CA ARG A 178 12.37 4.35 -20.16
C ARG A 178 12.67 3.44 -18.98
N ARG A 179 13.91 3.57 -18.50
CA ARG A 179 14.35 3.03 -17.22
C ARG A 179 14.18 4.11 -16.15
N THR A 180 13.37 3.81 -15.13
CA THR A 180 13.23 4.65 -13.94
C THR A 180 14.14 4.09 -12.85
N THR A 181 15.01 4.91 -12.28
CA THR A 181 15.91 4.49 -11.20
C THR A 181 15.41 5.01 -9.87
N GLN A 182 15.30 4.13 -8.87
CA GLN A 182 14.93 4.49 -7.51
C GLN A 182 15.78 3.73 -6.50
N ASP A 183 16.73 4.41 -5.89
CA ASP A 183 17.47 3.87 -4.75
C ASP A 183 16.69 4.15 -3.45
N ILE A 184 16.77 3.23 -2.49
CA ILE A 184 16.04 3.29 -1.23
C ILE A 184 17.00 2.93 -0.09
N ARG A 185 17.15 3.83 0.87
CA ARG A 185 17.84 3.55 2.12
C ARG A 185 16.86 3.00 3.14
N MET A 186 17.16 1.84 3.68
CA MET A 186 16.38 1.28 4.78
C MET A 186 16.84 1.89 6.12
N LEU A 187 15.88 2.14 7.00
CA LEU A 187 16.14 2.68 8.33
C LEU A 187 16.01 1.56 9.35
N TYR A 188 17.07 1.32 10.14
CA TYR A 188 17.09 0.25 11.11
C TYR A 188 16.26 0.60 12.34
N ILE A 189 15.36 -0.30 12.72
CA ILE A 189 14.43 -0.09 13.82
C ILE A 189 15.19 -0.12 15.14
N THR A 190 15.16 1.00 15.86
CA THR A 190 15.67 1.16 17.22
C THR A 190 14.69 1.99 18.05
N ALA A 191 14.68 1.80 19.35
CA ALA A 191 13.86 2.63 20.24
C ALA A 191 14.45 4.06 20.30
N ILE A 192 13.78 4.99 19.62
CA ILE A 192 14.12 6.41 19.61
C ILE A 192 12.84 7.18 19.97
N GLU A 193 12.91 7.97 21.04
CA GLU A 193 11.79 8.82 21.43
C GLU A 193 11.48 9.82 20.31
N GLY A 194 10.20 9.98 20.01
CA GLY A 194 9.74 10.84 18.91
C GLY A 194 9.67 10.13 17.55
N ILE A 195 10.03 8.84 17.41
CA ILE A 195 9.86 8.06 16.19
C ILE A 195 8.78 7.01 16.37
N ASP A 196 7.81 7.04 15.47
CA ASP A 196 6.83 5.97 15.27
C ASP A 196 7.19 5.18 14.00
N TRP A 197 7.82 4.03 14.18
CA TRP A 197 8.23 3.16 13.08
C TRP A 197 7.04 2.49 12.37
N SER A 198 5.88 2.38 13.03
CA SER A 198 4.68 1.80 12.42
C SER A 198 4.09 2.70 11.34
N THR A 199 4.18 4.01 11.54
CA THR A 199 3.75 5.03 10.59
C THR A 199 4.91 5.63 9.79
N GLY A 200 6.16 5.29 10.14
CA GLY A 200 7.37 5.80 9.49
C GLY A 200 7.54 7.31 9.65
N LYS A 201 7.25 7.86 10.82
CA LYS A 201 7.26 9.30 11.08
C LYS A 201 8.08 9.66 12.31
N ALA A 202 8.76 10.80 12.24
CA ALA A 202 9.36 11.46 13.41
C ALA A 202 8.49 12.65 13.82
N ARG A 203 8.36 12.85 15.13
CA ARG A 203 7.68 14.00 15.73
C ARG A 203 8.56 14.64 16.78
N ALA A 204 8.56 15.96 16.82
CA ALA A 204 9.20 16.73 17.86
C ALA A 204 8.36 17.94 18.24
N ARG A 205 8.41 18.26 19.52
CA ARG A 205 7.78 19.44 20.08
C ARG A 205 8.82 20.51 20.33
N GLY A 206 8.40 21.75 20.20
CA GLY A 206 9.17 22.92 20.59
C GLY A 206 8.30 23.92 21.31
N ILE A 207 8.91 24.66 22.22
CA ILE A 207 8.23 25.67 23.03
C ILE A 207 8.87 27.02 22.73
N GLY A 208 8.03 27.97 22.32
CA GLY A 208 8.44 29.35 22.11
C GLY A 208 7.93 30.27 23.19
N PHE A 209 8.80 31.14 23.63
CA PHE A 209 8.48 32.12 24.66
C PHE A 209 8.15 33.45 24.00
N PRO A 210 7.13 34.16 24.51
CA PRO A 210 6.81 35.47 24.02
C PRO A 210 7.95 36.47 24.36
N PRO A 211 8.29 37.39 23.45
CA PRO A 211 9.26 38.44 23.76
C PRO A 211 8.71 39.37 24.86
N LYS A 212 9.62 39.93 25.66
CA LYS A 212 9.26 40.89 26.73
C LYS A 212 8.55 42.14 26.16
N GLN A 213 8.93 42.56 24.94
CA GLN A 213 8.37 43.70 24.28
C GLN A 213 7.88 43.28 22.88
N ALA A 214 6.63 43.57 22.58
CA ALA A 214 6.02 43.39 21.27
C ALA A 214 4.91 44.43 21.12
N PRO A 215 4.71 44.98 19.88
CA PRO A 215 3.73 46.04 19.63
C PRO A 215 2.29 45.66 19.97
N THR A 216 1.91 44.42 19.74
CA THR A 216 0.56 43.91 20.00
C THR A 216 0.59 42.49 20.56
N PRO A 217 -0.50 42.02 21.26
CA PRO A 217 -0.62 40.64 21.70
C PRO A 217 -0.51 39.65 20.53
N THR A 218 -1.06 39.95 19.37
CA THR A 218 -1.00 39.11 18.17
C THR A 218 0.43 38.93 17.68
N ILE A 219 1.20 40.04 17.57
CA ILE A 219 2.61 39.98 17.18
C ILE A 219 3.41 39.18 18.20
N ARG A 220 3.13 39.35 19.49
CA ARG A 220 3.77 38.63 20.57
C ARG A 220 3.57 37.11 20.42
N ARG A 221 2.33 36.68 20.15
CA ARG A 221 1.99 35.28 19.91
C ARG A 221 2.69 34.72 18.67
N GLU A 222 2.68 35.44 17.55
CA GLU A 222 3.36 35.02 16.32
C GLU A 222 4.89 34.88 16.51
N MET A 223 5.50 35.75 17.27
CA MET A 223 6.92 35.63 17.61
C MET A 223 7.20 34.41 18.50
N ALA A 224 6.34 34.13 19.48
CA ALA A 224 6.42 32.92 20.29
C ALA A 224 6.24 31.65 19.41
N LYS A 225 5.28 31.65 18.49
CA LYS A 225 5.08 30.53 17.54
C LYS A 225 6.32 30.30 16.67
N ARG A 226 6.92 31.32 16.10
CA ARG A 226 8.17 31.20 15.33
C ARG A 226 9.30 30.61 16.15
N ALA A 227 9.44 31.03 17.41
CA ALA A 227 10.42 30.47 18.32
C ALA A 227 10.14 29.00 18.65
N ALA A 228 8.87 28.63 18.81
CA ALA A 228 8.44 27.24 19.01
C ALA A 228 8.79 26.34 17.82
N VAL A 229 8.52 26.81 16.59
CA VAL A 229 8.88 26.09 15.36
C VAL A 229 10.39 25.87 15.29
N ALA A 230 11.19 26.91 15.51
CA ALA A 230 12.65 26.79 15.49
C ALA A 230 13.19 25.85 16.58
N ASP A 231 12.52 25.77 17.74
CA ASP A 231 12.87 24.82 18.80
C ASP A 231 12.50 23.38 18.43
N ALA A 232 11.31 23.17 17.85
CA ALA A 232 10.87 21.87 17.34
C ALA A 232 11.76 21.36 16.20
N GLU A 233 12.21 22.23 15.28
CA GLU A 233 13.18 21.88 14.21
C GLU A 233 14.51 21.37 14.81
N ARG A 234 15.04 22.04 15.83
CA ARG A 234 16.24 21.56 16.51
C ARG A 234 16.06 20.21 17.17
N ASN A 235 14.88 19.98 17.74
CA ASN A 235 14.55 18.69 18.37
C ASN A 235 14.36 17.59 17.31
N LEU A 236 13.74 17.86 16.13
CA LEU A 236 13.69 16.95 15.00
C LEU A 236 15.10 16.58 14.52
N LEU A 237 15.97 17.56 14.38
CA LEU A 237 17.36 17.32 13.97
C LEU A 237 18.05 16.32 14.90
N ARG A 238 17.94 16.51 16.21
CA ARG A 238 18.51 15.58 17.21
C ARG A 238 17.96 14.17 17.08
N ILE A 239 16.65 14.03 16.84
CA ILE A 239 16.00 12.72 16.62
C ILE A 239 16.57 12.04 15.38
N ILE A 240 16.72 12.77 14.27
CA ILE A 240 17.24 12.22 13.00
C ILE A 240 18.70 11.78 13.14
N GLU A 241 19.52 12.50 13.88
CA GLU A 241 20.92 12.13 14.15
C GLU A 241 21.07 10.82 14.94
N LEU A 242 20.02 10.41 15.66
CA LEU A 242 19.98 9.13 16.37
C LEU A 242 19.64 7.93 15.46
N ILE A 243 19.09 8.16 14.27
CA ILE A 243 18.65 7.10 13.36
C ILE A 243 19.86 6.25 12.92
N ASN A 244 19.61 4.94 12.87
CA ASN A 244 20.56 3.96 12.36
C ASN A 244 20.12 3.46 10.97
N VAL A 245 21.10 3.08 10.15
CA VAL A 245 20.93 2.43 8.85
C VAL A 245 21.37 0.97 8.86
N GLY A 246 21.80 0.51 10.02
CA GLY A 246 22.19 -0.87 10.30
C GLY A 246 22.55 -1.01 11.77
N PRO A 247 22.83 -2.24 12.26
CA PRO A 247 23.24 -2.47 13.63
C PRO A 247 24.48 -1.65 13.98
N GLY A 248 24.33 -0.67 14.90
CA GLY A 248 25.41 0.23 15.31
C GLY A 248 25.89 1.25 14.27
N GLN A 249 25.25 1.32 13.10
CA GLN A 249 25.64 2.24 12.02
C GLN A 249 24.69 3.44 11.99
N LYS A 250 25.18 4.60 12.38
CA LYS A 250 24.43 5.86 12.34
C LYS A 250 24.19 6.31 10.89
N LEU A 251 23.00 6.88 10.64
CA LEU A 251 22.69 7.52 9.37
C LEU A 251 23.73 8.59 9.00
N THR A 252 24.16 9.39 9.97
CA THR A 252 25.16 10.45 9.81
C THR A 252 26.48 9.94 9.25
N ALA A 253 26.91 8.75 9.65
CA ALA A 253 28.16 8.14 9.18
C ALA A 253 28.16 7.73 7.70
N SER A 254 26.97 7.71 7.07
CA SER A 254 26.82 7.38 5.64
C SER A 254 27.11 8.55 4.71
N PHE A 255 27.38 9.73 5.25
CA PHE A 255 27.63 10.96 4.49
C PHE A 255 29.02 11.50 4.83
N GLY A 256 29.66 12.16 3.87
CA GLY A 256 30.88 12.91 4.11
C GLY A 256 30.64 14.12 5.02
N GLU A 257 31.73 14.64 5.61
CA GLU A 257 31.67 15.82 6.49
C GLU A 257 30.97 17.00 5.79
N GLY A 258 30.03 17.62 6.50
CA GLY A 258 29.23 18.76 6.01
C GLY A 258 28.08 18.40 5.06
N THR A 259 28.17 17.28 4.32
CA THR A 259 27.14 16.90 3.33
C THR A 259 25.82 16.53 3.99
N PHE A 260 25.86 15.84 5.14
CA PHE A 260 24.67 15.45 5.88
C PHE A 260 23.87 16.65 6.34
N ALA A 261 24.52 17.62 6.99
CA ALA A 261 23.87 18.82 7.49
C ALA A 261 23.16 19.62 6.38
N GLN A 262 23.84 19.78 5.22
CA GLN A 262 23.26 20.49 4.06
C GLN A 262 22.05 19.79 3.47
N LYS A 263 22.14 18.47 3.24
CA LYS A 263 21.02 17.67 2.73
C LYS A 263 19.88 17.63 3.71
N LEU A 264 20.18 17.52 5.00
CA LEU A 264 19.18 17.48 6.07
C LEU A 264 18.46 18.81 6.22
N GLN A 265 19.14 19.95 6.08
CA GLN A 265 18.50 21.25 6.12
C GLN A 265 17.44 21.42 5.04
N GLY A 266 17.72 20.97 3.81
CA GLY A 266 16.72 20.94 2.73
C GLY A 266 15.54 20.02 3.02
N TYR A 267 15.83 18.85 3.60
CA TYR A 267 14.81 17.86 3.95
C TYR A 267 13.90 18.34 5.10
N LEU A 268 14.46 19.00 6.11
CA LEU A 268 13.69 19.55 7.23
C LEU A 268 12.64 20.58 6.81
N GLN A 269 12.81 21.27 5.66
CA GLN A 269 11.79 22.17 5.13
C GLN A 269 10.49 21.48 4.73
N GLY A 270 10.51 20.14 4.61
CA GLY A 270 9.34 19.31 4.29
C GLY A 270 8.50 18.89 5.50
N TYR A 271 8.76 19.40 6.70
CA TYR A 271 7.94 19.10 7.87
C TYR A 271 6.51 19.64 7.73
N ARG A 272 5.61 19.02 8.48
CA ARG A 272 4.24 19.46 8.68
C ARG A 272 4.03 19.89 10.13
N VAL A 273 3.32 20.99 10.37
CA VAL A 273 2.84 21.30 11.72
C VAL A 273 1.68 20.35 12.04
N ALA A 274 1.92 19.45 12.97
CA ALA A 274 0.95 18.44 13.41
C ALA A 274 0.00 18.98 14.47
N ALA A 275 0.51 19.83 15.38
CA ALA A 275 -0.27 20.47 16.42
C ALA A 275 0.32 21.83 16.80
N GLU A 276 -0.55 22.72 17.28
CA GLU A 276 -0.21 24.02 17.86
C GLU A 276 -1.08 24.21 19.11
N ARG A 277 -0.47 24.69 20.20
CA ARG A 277 -1.16 24.92 21.47
C ARG A 277 -0.65 26.18 22.14
N ASP A 278 -1.55 27.04 22.55
CA ASP A 278 -1.25 28.14 23.46
C ASP A 278 -1.11 27.60 24.89
N MET A 279 -0.09 28.09 25.59
CA MET A 279 0.25 27.69 26.95
C MET A 279 0.25 28.91 27.88
N ASP A 280 0.25 28.66 29.17
CA ASP A 280 0.29 29.71 30.19
C ASP A 280 1.49 30.63 30.01
N GLY A 281 1.29 31.92 30.34
CA GLY A 281 2.30 32.93 30.17
C GLY A 281 2.55 33.39 28.73
N GLY A 282 1.64 33.09 27.82
CA GLY A 282 1.72 33.46 26.39
C GLY A 282 2.75 32.65 25.59
N LYS A 283 3.19 31.51 26.14
CA LYS A 283 4.03 30.54 25.43
C LYS A 283 3.21 29.84 24.36
N VAL A 284 3.88 29.37 23.31
CA VAL A 284 3.28 28.53 22.27
C VAL A 284 4.06 27.23 22.20
N GLU A 285 3.35 26.10 22.20
CA GLU A 285 3.91 24.79 21.86
C GLU A 285 3.54 24.46 20.41
N VAL A 286 4.50 23.94 19.65
CA VAL A 286 4.30 23.45 18.29
C VAL A 286 4.84 22.02 18.23
N GLU A 287 4.06 21.11 17.61
CA GLU A 287 4.51 19.78 17.25
C GLU A 287 4.73 19.70 15.74
N LEU A 288 5.93 19.35 15.33
CA LEU A 288 6.29 19.11 13.94
C LEU A 288 6.31 17.60 13.65
N GLU A 289 5.88 17.23 12.47
CA GLU A 289 5.90 15.85 11.96
C GLU A 289 6.67 15.81 10.64
N LEU A 290 7.57 14.81 10.51
CA LEU A 290 8.41 14.60 9.34
C LEU A 290 8.35 13.14 8.91
N PRO A 291 8.08 12.81 7.60
CA PRO A 291 8.06 11.44 7.13
C PRO A 291 9.48 10.86 7.06
N LEU A 292 9.71 9.71 7.67
CA LEU A 292 11.00 9.00 7.60
C LEU A 292 11.01 7.99 6.46
N THR A 293 9.88 7.34 6.20
CA THR A 293 9.69 6.36 5.13
C THR A 293 8.63 6.83 4.13
N GLY A 294 8.52 6.17 2.99
CA GLY A 294 7.56 6.51 1.96
C GLY A 294 8.08 7.54 0.94
N THR A 295 7.18 7.94 0.05
CA THR A 295 7.48 8.93 -0.99
C THR A 295 7.80 10.29 -0.35
N GLY A 296 8.98 10.84 -0.67
CA GLY A 296 9.47 12.08 -0.07
C GLY A 296 9.97 11.93 1.37
N GLY A 297 9.96 10.73 1.93
CA GLY A 297 10.56 10.45 3.22
C GLY A 297 12.09 10.46 3.20
N LEU A 298 12.68 10.49 4.38
CA LEU A 298 14.14 10.51 4.57
C LEU A 298 14.83 9.35 3.85
N SER A 299 14.22 8.16 3.86
CA SER A 299 14.72 6.94 3.23
C SER A 299 14.82 7.02 1.69
N SER A 300 14.07 7.89 1.05
CA SER A 300 14.07 8.08 -0.41
C SER A 300 14.74 9.38 -0.86
N THR A 301 14.95 10.32 0.05
CA THR A 301 15.44 11.67 -0.25
C THR A 301 16.89 11.86 0.19
N LEU A 302 17.25 11.36 1.36
CA LEU A 302 18.61 11.45 1.89
C LEU A 302 19.45 10.22 1.50
N LEU A 303 19.81 10.17 0.24
CA LEU A 303 20.77 9.19 -0.31
C LEU A 303 22.17 9.81 -0.33
N PRO A 304 23.23 8.97 -0.19
CA PRO A 304 24.61 9.47 -0.19
C PRO A 304 25.02 10.13 -1.50
#